data_25ba383414e9cd2f733607882ca8b310
#
_entry.id   25ba383414e9cd2f733607882ca8b310
#
_cell.length_a   1.000
_cell.length_b   1.000
_cell.length_c   1.000
_cell.angle_alpha   90.00
_cell.angle_beta   90.00
_cell.angle_gamma   90.00
#
_symmetry.space_group_name_H-M   'P 1'
#
loop_
_entity.id
_entity.type
_entity.pdbx_description
1 polymer ?
#
loop_
_entity_poly.entity_id
_entity_poly.type
_entity_poly.pdbx_seq_one_letter_code
_entity_poly.pdbx_strand_id
1 'polypeptide(L)'
;MAGTFGPRRVHLAALDAELCRRPGLLCGLVERDGLRVLRVMRQGAASHAVEVSCREEAGGWVFTWADTGGEIGPVSDPEAVADRVTAALTGRVVR
;
A
#
# COMPACT_ATOMS: atom_id res chain seq x y z
N MET A 1 -24.51 7.81 2.93
CA MET A 1 -24.12 7.78 2.20
C MET A 1 -23.12 6.97 2.02
N ALA A 2 -23.30 6.15 1.47
CA ALA A 2 -22.45 5.06 1.30
C ALA A 2 -21.11 5.41 0.81
N GLY A 3 -20.93 6.47 0.20
CA GLY A 3 -19.66 6.83 -0.37
C GLY A 3 -18.56 7.14 0.62
N THR A 4 -18.89 7.24 1.87
CA THR A 4 -17.91 7.69 2.86
C THR A 4 -16.73 6.75 3.02
N PHE A 5 -17.00 5.45 2.97
CA PHE A 5 -15.94 4.47 3.15
C PHE A 5 -15.92 3.52 1.98
N GLY A 6 -15.56 4.01 0.83
CA GLY A 6 -15.51 3.17 -0.34
C GLY A 6 -14.56 2.00 -0.20
N PRO A 7 -14.64 1.03 -1.09
CA PRO A 7 -13.81 -0.17 -1.00
C PRO A 7 -12.32 0.15 -1.00
N ARG A 8 -11.90 1.16 -1.74
CA ARG A 8 -10.49 1.54 -1.76
C ARG A 8 -9.98 1.83 -0.36
N ARG A 9 -10.73 2.61 0.42
CA ARG A 9 -10.29 2.95 1.76
C ARG A 9 -10.21 1.73 2.66
N VAL A 10 -11.20 0.83 2.51
CA VAL A 10 -11.21 -0.38 3.33
C VAL A 10 -10.01 -1.26 3.03
N HIS A 11 -9.70 -1.42 1.75
CA HIS A 11 -8.55 -2.26 1.37
C HIS A 11 -7.23 -1.63 1.82
N LEU A 12 -7.09 -0.34 1.66
CA LEU A 12 -5.86 0.33 2.09
C LEU A 12 -5.71 0.29 3.60
N ALA A 13 -6.82 0.38 4.34
CA ALA A 13 -6.76 0.29 5.80
C ALA A 13 -6.34 -1.10 6.24
N ALA A 14 -6.78 -2.14 5.55
CA ALA A 14 -6.37 -3.50 5.88
C ALA A 14 -4.88 -3.69 5.66
N LEU A 15 -4.35 -3.13 4.58
CA LEU A 15 -2.92 -3.21 4.32
C LEU A 15 -2.13 -2.40 5.34
N ASP A 16 -2.65 -1.22 5.70
CA ASP A 16 -2.02 -0.40 6.72
C ASP A 16 -1.90 -1.17 8.04
N ALA A 17 -2.94 -1.88 8.43
CA ALA A 17 -2.91 -2.67 9.66
C ALA A 17 -1.84 -3.76 9.59
N GLU A 18 -1.69 -4.40 8.43
CA GLU A 18 -0.64 -5.41 8.27
C GLU A 18 0.75 -4.80 8.38
N LEU A 19 0.94 -3.67 7.72
CA LEU A 19 2.25 -3.02 7.71
C LEU A 19 2.60 -2.46 9.08
N CYS A 20 1.62 -1.98 9.84
CA CYS A 20 1.86 -1.45 11.17
C CYS A 20 2.35 -2.52 12.15
N ARG A 21 2.12 -3.77 11.85
CA ARG A 21 2.61 -4.86 12.69
C ARG A 21 4.10 -5.14 12.48
N ARG A 22 4.70 -4.52 11.47
CA ARG A 22 6.10 -4.76 11.14
C ARG A 22 6.95 -3.66 11.75
N PRO A 23 8.03 -4.02 12.46
CA PRO A 23 8.85 -3.00 13.09
C PRO A 23 9.57 -2.14 12.07
N GLY A 24 9.75 -0.88 12.41
CA GLY A 24 10.53 0.01 11.59
C GLY A 24 9.81 0.63 10.42
N LEU A 25 8.50 0.43 10.29
CA LEU A 25 7.73 1.03 9.21
C LEU A 25 6.81 2.10 9.75
N LEU A 26 6.67 3.18 9.00
CA LEU A 26 5.72 4.26 9.27
C LEU A 26 4.76 4.33 8.10
N CYS A 27 3.48 4.32 8.40
CA CYS A 27 2.45 4.26 7.38
C CYS A 27 1.39 5.31 7.65
N GLY A 28 0.78 5.82 6.60
CA GLY A 28 -0.31 6.75 6.75
C GLY A 28 -1.06 6.90 5.44
N LEU A 29 -2.35 7.16 5.56
CA LEU A 29 -3.17 7.44 4.39
C LEU A 29 -3.03 8.91 4.04
N VAL A 30 -2.73 9.18 2.78
CA VAL A 30 -2.61 10.54 2.28
C VAL A 30 -3.43 10.67 1.02
N GLU A 31 -3.62 11.91 0.59
CA GLU A 31 -4.36 12.18 -0.62
C GLU A 31 -3.42 12.64 -1.71
N ARG A 32 -3.56 12.04 -2.90
CA ARG A 32 -2.78 12.40 -4.07
C ARG A 32 -3.74 12.58 -5.22
N ASP A 33 -3.82 13.79 -5.76
CA ASP A 33 -4.67 14.09 -6.91
C ASP A 33 -6.12 13.65 -6.69
N GLY A 34 -6.61 13.86 -5.48
CA GLY A 34 -7.98 13.51 -5.16
C GLY A 34 -8.20 12.05 -4.81
N LEU A 35 -7.16 11.24 -4.85
CA LEU A 35 -7.27 9.83 -4.50
C LEU A 35 -6.51 9.55 -3.22
N ARG A 36 -7.05 8.64 -2.44
CA ARG A 36 -6.40 8.22 -1.21
C ARG A 36 -5.41 7.12 -1.50
N VAL A 37 -4.20 7.28 -1.00
CA VAL A 37 -3.16 6.26 -1.14
C VAL A 37 -2.52 6.02 0.21
N LEU A 38 -1.86 4.89 0.36
CA LEU A 38 -1.16 4.55 1.59
C LEU A 38 0.33 4.83 1.37
N ARG A 39 0.86 5.75 2.17
CA ARG A 39 2.28 6.08 2.09
C ARG A 39 3.01 5.27 3.14
N VAL A 40 4.06 4.59 2.73
CA VAL A 40 4.83 3.70 3.60
C VAL A 40 6.28 4.10 3.51
N MET A 41 6.94 4.25 4.65
CA MET A 41 8.36 4.57 4.68
C MET A 41 9.03 3.85 5.82
N ARG A 42 10.34 3.67 5.70
CA ARG A 42 11.11 3.12 6.80
C ARG A 42 11.44 4.23 7.79
N GLN A 43 11.38 3.88 9.06
CA GLN A 43 11.74 4.81 10.11
C GLN A 43 13.20 5.20 9.93
N GLY A 44 13.47 6.49 9.93
CA GLY A 44 14.82 6.99 9.74
C GLY A 44 15.27 7.09 8.29
N ALA A 45 14.40 6.74 7.35
CA ALA A 45 14.74 6.79 5.93
C ALA A 45 13.59 7.36 5.14
N ALA A 46 13.17 8.57 5.49
CA ALA A 46 11.98 9.18 4.89
C ALA A 46 12.11 9.39 3.40
N SER A 47 13.33 9.46 2.87
CA SER A 47 13.53 9.61 1.44
C SER A 47 13.18 8.34 0.67
N HIS A 48 13.04 7.23 1.38
CA HIS A 48 12.68 5.96 0.74
C HIS A 48 11.25 5.61 1.11
N ALA A 49 10.33 6.33 0.52
CA ALA A 49 8.92 6.08 0.76
C ALA A 49 8.29 5.53 -0.52
N VAL A 50 7.30 4.69 -0.36
CA VAL A 50 6.49 4.22 -1.48
C VAL A 50 5.04 4.52 -1.18
N GLU A 51 4.24 4.60 -2.23
CA GLU A 51 2.82 4.82 -2.08
C GLU A 51 2.07 3.71 -2.79
N VAL A 52 1.06 3.20 -2.10
CA VAL A 52 0.28 2.07 -2.57
C VAL A 52 -1.15 2.53 -2.78
N SER A 53 -1.70 2.15 -3.91
CA SER A 53 -3.11 2.38 -4.21
C SER A 53 -3.77 1.02 -4.42
N CYS A 54 -5.01 1.04 -4.85
CA CYS A 54 -5.66 -0.20 -5.27
C CYS A 54 -6.65 0.13 -6.35
N ARG A 55 -6.97 -0.87 -7.15
CA ARG A 55 -7.94 -0.69 -8.23
C ARG A 55 -8.73 -1.97 -8.39
N GLU A 56 -9.89 -1.81 -8.98
CA GLU A 56 -10.76 -2.93 -9.26
C GLU A 56 -10.40 -3.53 -10.60
N GLU A 57 -10.31 -4.85 -10.63
CA GLU A 57 -10.06 -5.59 -11.84
C GLU A 57 -11.11 -6.67 -11.99
N ALA A 58 -11.08 -7.36 -13.12
CA ALA A 58 -12.11 -8.35 -13.41
C ALA A 58 -12.21 -9.43 -12.34
N GLY A 59 -11.08 -9.81 -11.76
CA GLY A 59 -11.07 -10.86 -10.75
C GLY A 59 -11.18 -10.36 -9.32
N GLY A 60 -11.37 -9.06 -9.13
CA GLY A 60 -11.44 -8.46 -7.80
C GLY A 60 -10.51 -7.29 -7.68
N TRP A 61 -10.31 -6.83 -6.46
CA TRP A 61 -9.44 -5.68 -6.23
C TRP A 61 -8.00 -6.12 -6.06
N VAL A 62 -7.07 -5.28 -6.52
CA VAL A 62 -5.63 -5.53 -6.35
C VAL A 62 -4.97 -4.28 -5.80
N PHE A 63 -3.91 -4.46 -5.03
CA PHE A 63 -3.04 -3.36 -4.62
C PHE A 63 -2.05 -3.07 -5.73
N THR A 64 -1.76 -1.78 -5.92
CA THR A 64 -0.86 -1.34 -6.98
C THR A 64 0.13 -0.32 -6.44
N TRP A 65 1.27 -0.21 -7.11
CA TRP A 65 2.20 0.90 -6.83
C TRP A 65 1.58 2.16 -7.40
N ALA A 66 1.46 3.20 -6.56
CA ALA A 66 0.73 4.40 -6.97
C ALA A 66 1.43 5.13 -8.12
N ASP A 67 2.76 5.06 -8.18
CA ASP A 67 3.50 5.79 -9.20
C ASP A 67 3.46 5.11 -10.57
N THR A 68 3.56 3.81 -10.63
CA THR A 68 3.63 3.09 -11.90
C THR A 68 2.32 2.45 -12.29
N GLY A 69 1.46 2.18 -11.31
CA GLY A 69 0.24 1.44 -11.56
C GLY A 69 0.45 -0.06 -11.62
N GLY A 70 1.67 -0.52 -11.41
CA GLY A 70 1.95 -1.95 -11.46
C GLY A 70 1.30 -2.69 -10.31
N GLU A 71 0.85 -3.90 -10.59
CA GLU A 71 0.16 -4.70 -9.59
C GLU A 71 1.13 -5.24 -8.56
N ILE A 72 0.76 -5.14 -7.28
CA ILE A 72 1.54 -5.76 -6.20
C ILE A 72 0.93 -7.10 -5.84
N GLY A 73 -0.37 -7.15 -5.66
CA GLY A 73 -1.03 -8.40 -5.32
C GLY A 73 -2.48 -8.18 -4.96
N PRO A 74 -3.22 -9.27 -4.73
CA PRO A 74 -4.66 -9.16 -4.46
C PRO A 74 -4.95 -8.62 -3.08
N VAL A 75 -6.08 -7.93 -2.94
CA VAL A 75 -6.48 -7.41 -1.63
C VAL A 75 -6.86 -8.54 -0.67
N SER A 76 -7.11 -9.73 -1.20
CA SER A 76 -7.45 -10.88 -0.36
C SER A 76 -6.25 -11.40 0.42
N ASP A 77 -5.03 -10.96 0.08
CA ASP A 77 -3.83 -11.44 0.76
C ASP A 77 -2.95 -10.25 1.14
N PRO A 78 -3.39 -9.44 2.10
CA PRO A 78 -2.61 -8.25 2.47
C PRO A 78 -1.26 -8.60 3.10
N GLU A 79 -1.14 -9.78 3.68
CA GLU A 79 0.14 -10.17 4.26
C GLU A 79 1.22 -10.34 3.19
N ALA A 80 0.89 -11.02 2.09
CA ALA A 80 1.84 -11.17 1.00
C ALA A 80 2.17 -9.82 0.36
N VAL A 81 1.18 -8.96 0.24
CA VAL A 81 1.41 -7.63 -0.31
C VAL A 81 2.31 -6.82 0.61
N ALA A 82 2.09 -6.92 1.92
CA ALA A 82 2.93 -6.23 2.88
C ALA A 82 4.37 -6.70 2.80
N ASP A 83 4.59 -7.99 2.55
CA ASP A 83 5.94 -8.50 2.36
C ASP A 83 6.61 -7.86 1.16
N ARG A 84 5.88 -7.70 0.06
CA ARG A 84 6.43 -7.10 -1.14
C ARG A 84 6.73 -5.62 -0.95
N VAL A 85 5.86 -4.91 -0.24
CA VAL A 85 6.08 -3.51 0.06
C VAL A 85 7.31 -3.35 0.94
N THR A 86 7.43 -4.19 1.96
CA THR A 86 8.58 -4.14 2.85
C THR A 86 9.87 -4.39 2.09
N ALA A 87 9.88 -5.37 1.20
CA ALA A 87 11.06 -5.68 0.40
C ALA A 87 11.45 -4.50 -0.49
N ALA A 88 10.48 -3.81 -1.05
CA ALA A 88 10.77 -2.64 -1.88
C ALA A 88 11.42 -1.54 -1.07
N LEU A 89 11.00 -1.39 0.18
CA LEU A 89 11.55 -0.36 1.04
C LEU A 89 12.95 -0.68 1.55
N THR A 90 13.31 -1.94 1.63
CA THR A 90 14.64 -2.29 2.09
C THR A 90 15.69 -2.05 1.02
N GLY A 91 15.26 -1.74 -0.17
CA GLY A 91 16.16 -1.42 -1.22
C GLY A 91 16.90 -2.58 -1.80
N ARG A 92 16.54 -3.66 -1.58
CA ARG A 92 17.15 -4.63 -1.93
C ARG A 92 17.12 -4.91 -3.12
N VAL A 93 17.75 -4.96 -3.63
CA VAL A 93 17.70 -5.05 -4.70
C VAL A 93 18.41 -5.92 -5.06
N VAL A 94 18.71 -6.42 -5.22
CA VAL A 94 19.29 -7.20 -5.47
C VAL A 94 19.49 -7.59 -6.39
N ARG A 95 19.86 -7.66 -6.78
CA ARG A 95 20.17 -7.72 -7.64
C ARG A 95 20.54 -8.36 -7.88
#